data_9a2a07427d7d0819c441ec6bbda53ada
#
_entry.id   9a2a07427d7d0819c441ec6bbda53ada
#
_cell.length_a   1.000
_cell.length_b   1.000
_cell.length_c   1.000
_cell.angle_alpha   90.00
_cell.angle_beta   90.00
_cell.angle_gamma   90.00
#
_symmetry.space_group_name_H-M   'P 1'
#
loop_
_entity.id
_entity.type
_entity.pdbx_description
1 polymer ?
#
loop_
_entity_poly.entity_id
_entity_poly.type
_entity_poly.pdbx_seq_one_letter_code
_entity_poly.pdbx_strand_id
1 'polypeptide(L)'
;RLSRGLGDVYKRQVIDRNYYPVKEAENSNMRHRPVGLGVQGLADAFIKLRLPFTSEKAKELNQEIFETLYFASLTSSMEISKIDGPYDSYKGSPISNGELQHNMWGIEDKDLSVRWDWTSLRKDIKKYGIRNSLLMAPMPTASTSQILGNNECFEPYTSNTVSYTHLRAHETAV
;
A
#
# COMPACT_ATOMS: atom_id res chain seq x y z
N ARG A 1 12.82 -1.47 12.55
CA ARG A 1 13.57 -1.39 11.26
C ARG A 1 13.45 -2.66 10.41
N LEU A 2 13.42 -3.83 11.00
CA LEU A 2 13.36 -5.11 10.27
C LEU A 2 12.01 -5.39 9.57
N SER A 3 10.89 -4.96 10.14
CA SER A 3 9.57 -5.24 9.56
C SER A 3 9.21 -4.39 8.33
N ARG A 4 9.85 -3.23 8.15
CA ARG A 4 9.59 -2.32 7.03
C ARG A 4 10.21 -2.81 5.71
N GLY A 5 11.35 -3.48 5.77
CA GLY A 5 12.05 -3.99 4.60
C GLY A 5 11.55 -5.36 4.11
N LEU A 6 11.01 -6.20 5.00
CA LEU A 6 10.60 -7.57 4.66
C LEU A 6 9.49 -7.64 3.62
N GLY A 7 8.48 -6.76 3.70
CA GLY A 7 7.38 -6.73 2.74
C GLY A 7 7.84 -6.34 1.33
N ASP A 8 8.71 -5.34 1.20
CA ASP A 8 9.23 -4.87 -0.09
C ASP A 8 10.23 -5.86 -0.67
N VAL A 9 11.12 -6.43 0.15
CA VAL A 9 12.08 -7.47 -0.29
C VAL A 9 11.34 -8.70 -0.81
N TYR A 10 10.32 -9.18 -0.09
CA TYR A 10 9.54 -10.33 -0.51
C TYR A 10 8.78 -10.07 -1.83
N LYS A 11 8.10 -8.94 -1.95
CA LYS A 11 7.35 -8.58 -3.17
C LYS A 11 8.27 -8.39 -4.38
N ARG A 12 9.47 -7.85 -4.18
CA ARG A 12 10.48 -7.76 -5.23
C ARG A 12 10.91 -9.13 -5.73
N GLN A 13 11.14 -10.07 -4.82
CA GLN A 13 11.53 -11.44 -5.18
C GLN A 13 10.44 -12.14 -6.00
N VAL A 14 9.15 -11.85 -5.72
CA VAL A 14 8.05 -12.40 -6.51
C VAL A 14 8.13 -11.91 -7.96
N ILE A 15 8.35 -10.62 -8.20
CA ILE A 15 8.50 -10.08 -9.57
C ILE A 15 9.68 -10.74 -10.29
N ASP A 16 10.83 -10.86 -9.63
CA ASP A 16 12.07 -11.33 -10.26
C ASP A 16 12.13 -12.85 -10.45
N ARG A 17 11.40 -13.63 -9.65
CA ARG A 17 11.50 -15.11 -9.60
C ARG A 17 10.22 -15.84 -10.00
N ASN A 18 9.11 -15.10 -10.20
CA ASN A 18 7.85 -15.74 -10.54
C ASN A 18 7.88 -16.33 -11.96
N TYR A 19 7.11 -17.37 -12.14
CA TYR A 19 6.85 -17.91 -13.49
C TYR A 19 5.77 -17.05 -14.16
N TYR A 20 6.08 -16.54 -15.34
CA TYR A 20 5.14 -15.76 -16.14
C TYR A 20 4.53 -16.63 -17.24
N PRO A 21 3.21 -16.79 -17.29
CA PRO A 21 2.55 -17.66 -18.26
C PRO A 21 2.64 -17.13 -19.69
N VAL A 22 2.79 -15.81 -19.86
CA VAL A 22 2.91 -15.14 -21.18
C VAL A 22 3.98 -14.06 -21.11
N LYS A 23 4.64 -13.83 -22.25
CA LYS A 23 5.77 -12.89 -22.38
C LYS A 23 5.37 -11.44 -22.09
N GLU A 24 4.16 -11.06 -22.44
CA GLU A 24 3.60 -9.72 -22.22
C GLU A 24 3.49 -9.41 -20.73
N ALA A 25 3.08 -10.38 -19.92
CA ALA A 25 3.01 -10.22 -18.45
C ALA A 25 4.41 -10.04 -17.84
N GLU A 26 5.39 -10.83 -18.29
CA GLU A 26 6.78 -10.68 -17.88
C GLU A 26 7.31 -9.28 -18.23
N ASN A 27 7.16 -8.87 -19.49
CA ASN A 27 7.62 -7.57 -19.98
C ASN A 27 7.00 -6.42 -19.19
N SER A 28 5.69 -6.47 -18.92
CA SER A 28 4.99 -5.45 -18.14
C SER A 28 5.50 -5.39 -16.69
N ASN A 29 5.59 -6.53 -16.03
CA ASN A 29 6.02 -6.59 -14.63
C ASN A 29 7.48 -6.17 -14.45
N MET A 30 8.37 -6.61 -15.33
CA MET A 30 9.78 -6.23 -15.26
C MET A 30 9.99 -4.75 -15.55
N ARG A 31 9.26 -4.19 -16.54
CA ARG A 31 9.35 -2.79 -16.92
C ARG A 31 8.82 -1.83 -15.86
N HIS A 32 7.70 -2.16 -15.22
CA HIS A 32 7.00 -1.26 -14.32
C HIS A 32 7.19 -1.62 -12.84
N ARG A 33 7.46 -2.88 -12.53
CA ARG A 33 7.68 -3.40 -11.18
C ARG A 33 6.60 -2.96 -10.16
N PRO A 34 5.30 -3.09 -10.49
CA PRO A 34 4.24 -2.63 -9.61
C PRO A 34 4.15 -3.52 -8.37
N VAL A 35 3.97 -2.92 -7.21
CA VAL A 35 3.61 -3.61 -5.97
C VAL A 35 2.36 -2.97 -5.38
N GLY A 36 1.60 -3.71 -4.60
CA GLY A 36 0.41 -3.22 -3.93
C GLY A 36 0.49 -3.50 -2.43
N LEU A 37 0.66 -2.45 -1.64
CA LEU A 37 0.58 -2.52 -0.19
C LEU A 37 -0.79 -2.01 0.25
N GLY A 38 -1.50 -2.82 1.03
CA GLY A 38 -2.79 -2.48 1.60
C GLY A 38 -2.85 -2.78 3.08
N VAL A 39 -4.02 -2.55 3.67
CA VAL A 39 -4.32 -2.83 5.08
C VAL A 39 -5.54 -3.71 5.18
N GLN A 40 -5.70 -4.39 6.30
CA GLN A 40 -6.93 -5.06 6.72
C GLN A 40 -7.10 -4.92 8.22
N GLY A 41 -8.34 -4.96 8.70
CA GLY A 41 -8.65 -4.84 10.12
C GLY A 41 -8.57 -3.41 10.66
N LEU A 42 -8.74 -2.38 9.83
CA LEU A 42 -8.75 -0.99 10.31
C LEU A 42 -9.93 -0.74 11.25
N ALA A 43 -11.12 -1.26 10.92
CA ALA A 43 -12.30 -1.16 11.79
C ALA A 43 -12.07 -1.84 13.14
N ASP A 44 -11.42 -3.01 13.14
CA ASP A 44 -11.04 -3.71 14.39
C ASP A 44 -10.08 -2.89 15.24
N ALA A 45 -9.12 -2.23 14.61
CA ALA A 45 -8.20 -1.34 15.30
C ALA A 45 -8.95 -0.18 15.97
N PHE A 46 -9.90 0.44 15.27
CA PHE A 46 -10.74 1.50 15.85
C PHE A 46 -11.59 1.01 17.01
N ILE A 47 -12.20 -0.19 16.89
CA ILE A 47 -12.96 -0.81 17.97
C ILE A 47 -12.07 -1.05 19.20
N LYS A 48 -10.88 -1.62 19.03
CA LYS A 48 -9.92 -1.86 20.11
C LYS A 48 -9.47 -0.58 20.78
N LEU A 49 -9.33 0.50 20.03
CA LEU A 49 -9.01 1.83 20.52
C LEU A 49 -10.23 2.61 21.06
N ARG A 50 -11.42 2.02 20.98
CA ARG A 50 -12.70 2.64 21.36
C ARG A 50 -12.97 3.95 20.62
N LEU A 51 -12.61 3.99 19.35
CA LEU A 51 -12.85 5.12 18.45
C LEU A 51 -14.07 4.81 17.58
N PRO A 52 -15.15 5.60 17.65
CA PRO A 52 -16.21 5.52 16.65
C PRO A 52 -15.64 5.77 15.26
N PHE A 53 -16.04 4.95 14.27
CA PHE A 53 -15.48 5.00 12.92
C PHE A 53 -15.58 6.38 12.26
N THR A 54 -16.65 7.12 12.57
CA THR A 54 -16.92 8.47 12.03
C THR A 54 -16.36 9.60 12.89
N SER A 55 -15.61 9.30 13.96
CA SER A 55 -15.03 10.33 14.83
C SER A 55 -13.83 11.02 14.20
N GLU A 56 -13.59 12.29 14.58
CA GLU A 56 -12.40 13.03 14.12
C GLU A 56 -11.10 12.31 14.51
N LYS A 57 -11.04 11.71 15.71
CA LYS A 57 -9.86 10.92 16.14
C LYS A 57 -9.61 9.69 15.25
N ALA A 58 -10.67 9.03 14.78
CA ALA A 58 -10.51 7.91 13.84
C ALA A 58 -9.99 8.42 12.50
N LYS A 59 -10.48 9.57 12.03
CA LYS A 59 -10.02 10.22 10.81
C LYS A 59 -8.55 10.64 10.89
N GLU A 60 -8.14 11.26 11.98
CA GLU A 60 -6.74 11.62 12.24
C GLU A 60 -5.84 10.39 12.24
N LEU A 61 -6.22 9.33 12.97
CA LEU A 61 -5.46 8.09 13.01
C LEU A 61 -5.38 7.40 11.64
N ASN A 62 -6.47 7.41 10.88
CA ASN A 62 -6.50 6.89 9.51
C ASN A 62 -5.49 7.64 8.63
N GLN A 63 -5.50 8.96 8.68
CA GLN A 63 -4.54 9.79 7.94
C GLN A 63 -3.10 9.46 8.34
N GLU A 64 -2.81 9.37 9.63
CA GLU A 64 -1.47 9.01 10.13
C GLU A 64 -1.00 7.63 9.68
N ILE A 65 -1.89 6.64 9.65
CA ILE A 65 -1.59 5.28 9.19
C ILE A 65 -1.21 5.30 7.71
N PHE A 66 -2.05 5.88 6.86
CA PHE A 66 -1.81 5.86 5.41
C PHE A 66 -0.65 6.76 5.00
N GLU A 67 -0.47 7.90 5.64
CA GLU A 67 0.71 8.75 5.44
C GLU A 67 2.00 8.01 5.79
N THR A 68 2.01 7.32 6.94
CA THR A 68 3.16 6.51 7.37
C THR A 68 3.47 5.39 6.38
N LEU A 69 2.46 4.66 5.93
CA LEU A 69 2.61 3.58 4.96
C LEU A 69 3.17 4.11 3.63
N TYR A 70 2.63 5.22 3.15
CA TYR A 70 3.06 5.80 1.90
C TYR A 70 4.50 6.32 1.98
N PHE A 71 4.84 7.08 3.03
CA PHE A 71 6.21 7.55 3.27
C PHE A 71 7.20 6.39 3.37
N ALA A 72 6.88 5.36 4.14
CA ALA A 72 7.74 4.21 4.32
C ALA A 72 7.93 3.41 3.03
N SER A 73 6.88 3.23 2.23
CA SER A 73 6.95 2.51 0.97
C SER A 73 7.79 3.25 -0.08
N LEU A 74 7.63 4.58 -0.18
CA LEU A 74 8.47 5.43 -1.03
C LEU A 74 9.93 5.36 -0.60
N THR A 75 10.20 5.48 0.70
CA THR A 75 11.56 5.40 1.25
C THR A 75 12.20 4.06 0.91
N SER A 76 11.51 2.94 1.14
CA SER A 76 12.02 1.60 0.83
C SER A 76 12.28 1.43 -0.66
N SER A 77 11.36 1.87 -1.52
CA SER A 77 11.51 1.76 -2.97
C SER A 77 12.67 2.62 -3.50
N MET A 78 12.88 3.80 -2.91
CA MET A 78 14.02 4.66 -3.20
C MET A 78 15.34 4.03 -2.74
N GLU A 79 15.39 3.45 -1.54
CA GLU A 79 16.58 2.76 -1.03
C GLU A 79 16.97 1.57 -1.92
N ILE A 80 16.00 0.80 -2.40
CA ILE A 80 16.23 -0.28 -3.36
C ILE A 80 16.74 0.29 -4.69
N SER A 81 16.19 1.41 -5.14
CA SER A 81 16.61 2.05 -6.38
C SER A 81 18.06 2.54 -6.34
N LYS A 82 18.61 2.86 -5.17
CA LYS A 82 20.06 3.18 -5.02
C LYS A 82 20.96 2.00 -5.41
N ILE A 83 20.48 0.77 -5.27
CA ILE A 83 21.25 -0.45 -5.53
C ILE A 83 20.98 -0.98 -6.93
N ASP A 84 19.70 -1.12 -7.29
CA ASP A 84 19.23 -1.84 -8.48
C ASP A 84 18.78 -0.89 -9.61
N GLY A 85 18.83 0.42 -9.38
CA GLY A 85 18.30 1.42 -10.30
C GLY A 85 16.77 1.56 -10.23
N PRO A 86 16.21 2.62 -10.83
CA PRO A 86 14.77 2.83 -10.90
C PRO A 86 14.10 1.83 -11.85
N TYR A 87 12.76 1.75 -11.82
CA TYR A 87 12.02 0.97 -12.81
C TYR A 87 12.16 1.59 -14.21
N ASP A 88 12.11 0.77 -15.29
CA ASP A 88 12.50 1.19 -16.63
C ASP A 88 11.70 2.37 -17.19
N SER A 89 10.40 2.46 -16.88
CA SER A 89 9.54 3.59 -17.28
C SER A 89 9.50 4.75 -16.30
N TYR A 90 10.49 4.87 -15.41
CA TYR A 90 10.57 5.96 -14.42
C TYR A 90 10.70 7.33 -15.06
N LYS A 91 11.56 7.46 -16.07
CA LYS A 91 11.80 8.72 -16.75
C LYS A 91 10.55 9.22 -17.47
N GLY A 92 10.13 10.44 -17.18
CA GLY A 92 8.90 11.04 -17.71
C GLY A 92 7.64 10.70 -16.91
N SER A 93 7.73 9.90 -15.85
CA SER A 93 6.62 9.69 -14.91
C SER A 93 6.39 10.90 -14.00
N PRO A 94 5.21 11.10 -13.42
CA PRO A 94 4.95 12.20 -12.49
C PRO A 94 5.97 12.27 -11.35
N ILE A 95 6.30 11.12 -10.77
CA ILE A 95 7.27 11.05 -9.66
C ILE A 95 8.68 11.45 -10.09
N SER A 96 9.07 11.22 -11.35
CA SER A 96 10.37 11.70 -11.87
C SER A 96 10.43 13.23 -11.96
N ASN A 97 9.29 13.87 -12.11
CA ASN A 97 9.16 15.34 -12.06
C ASN A 97 9.04 15.86 -10.63
N GLY A 98 8.95 14.97 -9.66
CA GLY A 98 8.82 15.29 -8.25
C GLY A 98 7.36 15.42 -7.76
N GLU A 99 6.40 14.98 -8.55
CA GLU A 99 4.99 14.91 -8.16
C GLU A 99 4.71 13.58 -7.48
N LEU A 100 4.32 13.62 -6.22
CA LEU A 100 3.86 12.48 -5.45
C LEU A 100 2.34 12.33 -5.56
N GLN A 101 1.80 11.17 -5.20
CA GLN A 101 0.37 10.88 -5.37
C GLN A 101 -0.53 11.92 -4.67
N HIS A 102 -0.18 12.36 -3.48
CA HIS A 102 -0.96 13.37 -2.75
C HIS A 102 -0.98 14.73 -3.47
N ASN A 103 0.10 15.10 -4.18
CA ASN A 103 0.11 16.33 -4.99
C ASN A 103 -0.86 16.25 -6.17
N MET A 104 -1.01 15.06 -6.79
CA MET A 104 -1.98 14.83 -7.86
C MET A 104 -3.43 14.95 -7.36
N TRP A 105 -3.67 14.82 -6.06
CA TRP A 105 -4.97 15.04 -5.40
C TRP A 105 -5.14 16.48 -4.88
N GLY A 106 -4.21 17.37 -5.17
CA GLY A 106 -4.25 18.76 -4.72
C GLY A 106 -3.84 18.97 -3.26
N ILE A 107 -3.24 17.95 -2.62
CA ILE A 107 -2.68 18.05 -1.26
C ILE A 107 -1.21 18.42 -1.37
N GLU A 108 -0.81 19.48 -0.68
CA GLU A 108 0.58 19.90 -0.64
C GLU A 108 1.31 19.32 0.59
N ASP A 109 2.63 19.27 0.54
CA ASP A 109 3.45 18.75 1.66
C ASP A 109 3.20 19.50 2.98
N LYS A 110 2.81 20.79 2.92
CA LYS A 110 2.44 21.59 4.11
C LYS A 110 1.16 21.13 4.78
N ASP A 111 0.26 20.42 4.04
CA ASP A 111 -1.01 19.92 4.53
C ASP A 111 -0.87 18.53 5.19
N LEU A 112 0.32 17.93 5.06
CA LEU A 112 0.66 16.66 5.67
C LEU A 112 1.17 16.86 7.10
N SER A 113 1.30 15.76 7.85
CA SER A 113 1.83 15.83 9.20
C SER A 113 3.33 16.20 9.18
N VAL A 114 3.78 16.90 10.23
CA VAL A 114 5.21 17.21 10.45
C VAL A 114 6.03 15.99 10.88
N ARG A 115 5.42 14.81 10.92
CA ARG A 115 6.03 13.56 11.39
C ARG A 115 7.14 13.07 10.46
N TRP A 116 7.02 13.34 9.15
CA TRP A 116 7.89 12.81 8.12
C TRP A 116 8.56 13.92 7.32
N ASP A 117 9.84 13.75 7.01
CA ASP A 117 10.60 14.68 6.17
C ASP A 117 10.37 14.40 4.68
N TRP A 118 9.25 14.87 4.17
CA TRP A 118 8.87 14.78 2.76
C TRP A 118 9.84 15.50 1.85
N THR A 119 10.44 16.60 2.33
CA THR A 119 11.39 17.42 1.54
C THR A 119 12.66 16.64 1.24
N SER A 120 13.25 15.99 2.25
CA SER A 120 14.45 15.16 2.05
C SER A 120 14.14 13.94 1.20
N LEU A 121 13.02 13.25 1.45
CA LEU A 121 12.60 12.10 0.64
C LEU A 121 12.45 12.48 -0.83
N ARG A 122 11.81 13.60 -1.14
CA ARG A 122 11.61 14.08 -2.51
C ARG A 122 12.93 14.39 -3.22
N LYS A 123 13.90 14.98 -2.52
CA LYS A 123 15.26 15.21 -3.05
C LYS A 123 15.94 13.87 -3.39
N ASP A 124 15.84 12.90 -2.50
CA ASP A 124 16.44 11.58 -2.70
C ASP A 124 15.76 10.83 -3.85
N ILE A 125 14.44 10.89 -3.97
CA ILE A 125 13.70 10.31 -5.11
C ILE A 125 14.12 10.94 -6.43
N LYS A 126 14.28 12.26 -6.50
CA LYS A 126 14.77 12.93 -7.70
C LYS A 126 16.20 12.50 -8.09
N LYS A 127 17.02 12.20 -7.10
CA LYS A 127 18.41 11.81 -7.31
C LYS A 127 18.57 10.33 -7.70
N TYR A 128 17.85 9.45 -7.04
CA TYR A 128 18.04 8.00 -7.15
C TYR A 128 16.88 7.28 -7.87
N GLY A 129 15.75 7.95 -8.06
CA GLY A 129 14.52 7.32 -8.53
C GLY A 129 13.84 6.44 -7.47
N ILE A 130 12.85 5.69 -7.92
CA ILE A 130 12.20 4.63 -7.14
C ILE A 130 12.18 3.34 -7.95
N ARG A 131 12.22 2.19 -7.26
CA ARG A 131 12.28 0.87 -7.88
C ARG A 131 10.92 0.38 -8.41
N ASN A 132 9.81 0.87 -7.87
CA ASN A 132 8.47 0.38 -8.13
C ASN A 132 7.58 1.52 -8.66
N SER A 133 6.84 1.27 -9.74
CA SER A 133 5.94 2.28 -10.33
C SER A 133 4.69 2.53 -9.49
N LEU A 134 4.20 1.50 -8.80
CA LEU A 134 3.06 1.54 -7.88
C LEU A 134 3.48 0.94 -6.55
N LEU A 135 2.96 1.49 -5.46
CA LEU A 135 3.34 1.11 -4.10
C LEU A 135 2.14 0.77 -3.22
N MET A 136 1.08 1.57 -3.27
CA MET A 136 -0.12 1.41 -2.46
C MET A 136 -1.27 0.90 -3.31
N ALA A 137 -1.93 -0.15 -2.85
CA ALA A 137 -3.16 -0.68 -3.45
C ALA A 137 -4.00 -1.34 -2.36
N PRO A 138 -4.87 -0.61 -1.67
CA PRO A 138 -5.81 -1.18 -0.72
C PRO A 138 -6.74 -2.15 -1.45
N MET A 139 -6.52 -3.44 -1.20
CA MET A 139 -7.30 -4.53 -1.80
C MET A 139 -8.44 -4.93 -0.86
N PRO A 140 -9.54 -5.53 -1.34
CA PRO A 140 -10.67 -5.96 -0.51
C PRO A 140 -10.32 -6.93 0.62
N THR A 141 -9.30 -7.77 0.47
CA THR A 141 -8.83 -8.76 1.48
C THR A 141 -9.87 -9.78 1.95
N ALA A 142 -10.87 -10.09 1.11
CA ALA A 142 -12.03 -10.91 1.47
C ALA A 142 -11.70 -12.26 2.13
N SER A 143 -10.72 -12.99 1.61
CA SER A 143 -10.32 -14.29 2.16
C SER A 143 -9.31 -14.17 3.31
N THR A 144 -8.33 -13.28 3.18
CA THR A 144 -7.27 -13.12 4.17
C THR A 144 -7.78 -12.52 5.48
N SER A 145 -8.75 -11.61 5.41
CA SER A 145 -9.41 -11.05 6.59
C SER A 145 -10.15 -12.12 7.38
N GLN A 146 -10.84 -13.02 6.71
CA GLN A 146 -11.54 -14.16 7.34
C GLN A 146 -10.56 -15.12 8.02
N ILE A 147 -9.44 -15.45 7.37
CA ILE A 147 -8.40 -16.29 7.93
C ILE A 147 -7.82 -15.69 9.21
N LEU A 148 -7.61 -14.38 9.24
CA LEU A 148 -7.04 -13.67 10.38
C LEU A 148 -8.08 -13.21 11.41
N GLY A 149 -9.37 -13.35 11.10
CA GLY A 149 -10.47 -13.00 12.02
C GLY A 149 -10.62 -11.50 12.24
N ASN A 150 -10.43 -10.69 11.21
CA ASN A 150 -10.64 -9.25 11.24
C ASN A 150 -11.53 -8.78 10.09
N ASN A 151 -11.94 -7.51 10.10
CA ASN A 151 -12.72 -6.93 9.03
C ASN A 151 -11.87 -6.69 7.76
N GLU A 152 -12.55 -6.61 6.64
CA GLU A 152 -11.93 -6.44 5.33
C GLU A 152 -11.31 -5.04 5.19
N CYS A 153 -10.13 -4.98 4.63
CA CYS A 153 -9.43 -3.77 4.19
C CYS A 153 -9.52 -2.63 5.24
N PHE A 154 -9.95 -1.46 4.82
CA PHE A 154 -10.23 -0.28 5.64
C PHE A 154 -11.75 -0.05 5.85
N GLU A 155 -12.58 -1.01 5.49
CA GLU A 155 -14.03 -0.86 5.52
C GLU A 155 -14.59 -0.90 6.94
N PRO A 156 -15.68 -0.14 7.22
CA PRO A 156 -16.39 -0.25 8.49
C PRO A 156 -17.19 -1.57 8.55
N TYR A 157 -17.54 -2.00 9.75
CA TYR A 157 -18.57 -3.01 9.91
C TYR A 157 -19.93 -2.44 9.47
N THR A 158 -20.61 -3.15 8.59
CA THR A 158 -21.91 -2.73 8.04
C THR A 158 -23.09 -3.13 8.93
N SER A 159 -22.88 -4.05 9.87
CA SER A 159 -23.92 -4.54 10.79
C SER A 159 -23.30 -5.04 12.08
N ASN A 160 -24.05 -4.93 13.19
CA ASN A 160 -23.69 -5.57 14.46
C ASN A 160 -23.90 -7.10 14.43
N THR A 161 -24.55 -7.60 13.37
CA THR A 161 -24.78 -9.04 13.14
C THR A 161 -24.00 -9.45 11.91
N VAL A 162 -22.99 -10.29 12.10
CA VAL A 162 -22.25 -10.89 10.98
C VAL A 162 -23.06 -12.05 10.45
N SER A 163 -23.67 -11.87 9.29
CA SER A 163 -24.31 -12.97 8.54
C SER A 163 -23.31 -13.53 7.53
N TYR A 164 -22.79 -14.72 7.79
CA TYR A 164 -21.91 -15.45 6.88
C TYR A 164 -22.70 -16.06 5.72
N THR A 165 -23.26 -15.23 4.86
CA THR A 165 -24.03 -15.69 3.70
C THR A 165 -23.19 -16.42 2.66
N HIS A 166 -21.88 -16.23 2.65
CA HIS A 166 -20.96 -16.84 1.69
C HIS A 166 -20.59 -18.30 1.99
N LEU A 167 -20.67 -18.73 3.24
CA LEU A 167 -20.40 -20.14 3.60
C LEU A 167 -21.53 -21.09 3.18
N ARG A 168 -22.75 -20.59 3.04
CA ARG A 168 -23.90 -21.42 2.62
C ARG A 168 -23.90 -21.78 1.14
N ALA A 169 -23.21 -21.04 0.29
CA ALA A 169 -23.14 -21.34 -1.14
C ALA A 169 -22.28 -22.58 -1.45
N HIS A 170 -21.40 -22.97 -0.54
CA HIS A 170 -20.55 -24.16 -0.70
C HIS A 170 -21.07 -25.39 0.05
N GLU A 171 -21.98 -25.22 1.02
CA GLU A 171 -22.56 -26.35 1.78
C GLU A 171 -23.80 -26.99 1.13
N THR A 172 -24.35 -26.41 0.09
CA THR A 172 -25.50 -26.92 -0.63
C THR A 172 -25.16 -27.75 -1.86
N ALA A 173 -23.92 -28.15 -2.04
CA ALA A 173 -23.44 -29.03 -3.10
C ALA A 173 -23.10 -30.42 -2.54
N VAL A 174 -24.02 -31.02 -1.75
CA VAL A 174 -24.02 -32.46 -1.41
C VAL A 174 -25.36 -33.01 -1.77
#